data_6e0ccdb286e518cd124e1b38517b9d6d
#
_entry.id   6e0ccdb286e518cd124e1b38517b9d6d
#
_cell.length_a   1.000
_cell.length_b   1.000
_cell.length_c   1.000
_cell.angle_alpha   90.00
_cell.angle_beta   90.00
_cell.angle_gamma   90.00
#
_symmetry.space_group_name_H-M   'P 1'
#
loop_
_entity.id
_entity.type
_entity.pdbx_description
1 polymer ?
#
loop_
_entity_poly.entity_id
_entity_poly.type
_entity_poly.pdbx_seq_one_letter_code
_entity_poly.pdbx_strand_id
1 'polypeptide(L)'
;MKSFVQFNKVYKRYKMGEITINASDGIDFDVNKGEFVVIVGESGAGKTTILNMLGGMDTCDEGEIIVDGKDIAKYTPKQLTSFRRFDIGFVFQFYNLVPNLTAKENVELATQISKDAINAETILKEVGLEERMDNFPSQLSGGEQQRVSIARALAKKPKLLLCDEPTGALDYNTGKHVLKLLQDTCRNNGITVIVITHNSAISPMADRIIKIKNSKVASVKINENPADVSTIEW
;
A
#
# COMPACT_ATOMS: atom_id res chain seq x y z
N MET A 1 -2.98 -6.34 22.67
CA MET A 1 -3.88 -6.51 21.50
C MET A 1 -3.20 -7.48 20.52
N LYS A 2 -3.96 -8.27 19.77
CA LYS A 2 -3.38 -9.18 18.79
C LYS A 2 -3.03 -8.36 17.53
N SER A 3 -1.77 -8.41 17.07
CA SER A 3 -1.31 -7.66 15.89
C SER A 3 -2.10 -8.06 14.65
N PHE A 4 -2.41 -7.10 13.77
CA PHE A 4 -3.16 -7.29 12.53
C PHE A 4 -2.27 -7.88 11.41
N VAL A 5 -1.03 -7.39 11.31
CA VAL A 5 0.02 -7.94 10.44
C VAL A 5 1.18 -8.41 11.30
N GLN A 6 1.77 -9.57 10.98
CA GLN A 6 3.00 -10.07 11.60
C GLN A 6 3.87 -10.72 10.53
N PHE A 7 5.13 -10.34 10.52
CA PHE A 7 6.20 -11.03 9.81
C PHE A 7 7.05 -11.74 10.85
N ASN A 8 7.17 -13.06 10.75
CA ASN A 8 7.91 -13.89 11.69
C ASN A 8 9.05 -14.60 10.95
N LYS A 9 10.28 -14.10 11.08
CA LYS A 9 11.50 -14.65 10.45
C LYS A 9 11.31 -14.96 8.96
N VAL A 10 10.83 -13.96 8.22
CA VAL A 10 10.49 -14.13 6.80
C VAL A 10 11.74 -13.99 5.93
N TYR A 11 11.97 -14.98 5.08
CA TYR A 11 13.07 -15.00 4.10
C TYR A 11 12.51 -15.06 2.68
N LYS A 12 13.18 -14.33 1.78
CA LYS A 12 12.91 -14.39 0.34
C LYS A 12 14.20 -14.27 -0.45
N ARG A 13 14.42 -15.23 -1.35
CA ARG A 13 15.61 -15.30 -2.19
C ARG A 13 15.22 -15.41 -3.65
N TYR A 14 15.88 -14.63 -4.49
CA TYR A 14 15.72 -14.74 -5.95
C TYR A 14 16.99 -15.29 -6.57
N LYS A 15 16.85 -16.31 -7.41
CA LYS A 15 17.96 -16.87 -8.18
C LYS A 15 18.04 -16.20 -9.55
N MET A 16 19.17 -15.61 -9.86
CA MET A 16 19.50 -15.02 -11.16
C MET A 16 20.75 -15.71 -11.73
N GLY A 17 20.54 -16.81 -12.45
CA GLY A 17 21.64 -17.69 -12.88
C GLY A 17 22.33 -18.32 -11.67
N GLU A 18 23.64 -18.06 -11.51
CA GLU A 18 24.44 -18.56 -10.37
C GLU A 18 24.36 -17.65 -9.13
N ILE A 19 23.80 -16.45 -9.26
CA ILE A 19 23.72 -15.48 -8.16
C ILE A 19 22.40 -15.66 -7.40
N THR A 20 22.48 -15.72 -6.07
CA THR A 20 21.31 -15.68 -5.19
C THR A 20 21.23 -14.30 -4.50
N ILE A 21 20.14 -13.60 -4.70
CA ILE A 21 19.84 -12.32 -4.07
C ILE A 21 18.91 -12.55 -2.89
N ASN A 22 19.35 -12.22 -1.67
CA ASN A 22 18.52 -12.24 -0.49
C ASN A 22 17.70 -10.94 -0.45
N ALA A 23 16.44 -10.97 -0.89
CA ALA A 23 15.56 -9.81 -0.91
C ALA A 23 14.87 -9.57 0.45
N SER A 24 14.73 -10.62 1.26
CA SER A 24 14.33 -10.55 2.68
C SER A 24 15.16 -11.56 3.45
N ASP A 25 15.77 -11.13 4.55
CA ASP A 25 16.72 -11.92 5.35
C ASP A 25 16.32 -11.88 6.83
N GLY A 26 15.35 -12.71 7.20
CA GLY A 26 14.84 -12.80 8.57
C GLY A 26 14.05 -11.56 8.98
N ILE A 27 13.10 -11.13 8.16
CA ILE A 27 12.23 -9.98 8.45
C ILE A 27 11.29 -10.32 9.60
N ASP A 28 11.37 -9.50 10.66
CA ASP A 28 10.50 -9.57 11.84
C ASP A 28 9.92 -8.21 12.16
N PHE A 29 8.60 -8.05 12.13
CA PHE A 29 7.87 -6.90 12.64
C PHE A 29 6.37 -7.20 12.78
N ASP A 30 5.68 -6.34 13.50
CA ASP A 30 4.21 -6.37 13.63
C ASP A 30 3.59 -5.01 13.34
N VAL A 31 2.29 -5.03 13.00
CA VAL A 31 1.46 -3.84 12.77
C VAL A 31 0.09 -4.06 13.41
N ASN A 32 -0.46 -3.06 14.10
CA ASN A 32 -1.79 -3.12 14.65
C ASN A 32 -2.84 -2.70 13.60
N LYS A 33 -4.08 -3.11 13.82
CA LYS A 33 -5.20 -2.71 12.97
C LYS A 33 -5.44 -1.21 13.06
N GLY A 34 -5.64 -0.56 11.90
CA GLY A 34 -5.90 0.88 11.82
C GLY A 34 -4.66 1.77 12.02
N GLU A 35 -3.44 1.19 12.04
CA GLU A 35 -2.21 1.99 12.02
C GLU A 35 -1.89 2.50 10.61
N PHE A 36 -1.36 3.71 10.54
CA PHE A 36 -0.66 4.25 9.39
C PHE A 36 0.84 3.95 9.55
N VAL A 37 1.36 3.06 8.72
CA VAL A 37 2.74 2.57 8.81
C VAL A 37 3.56 3.08 7.65
N VAL A 38 4.78 3.55 7.94
CA VAL A 38 5.77 3.91 6.92
C VAL A 38 6.96 2.96 7.00
N ILE A 39 7.23 2.25 5.91
CA ILE A 39 8.41 1.41 5.74
C ILE A 39 9.42 2.18 4.90
N VAL A 40 10.53 2.57 5.50
CA VAL A 40 11.58 3.37 4.85
C VAL A 40 12.86 2.56 4.62
N GLY A 41 13.58 2.90 3.58
CA GLY A 41 14.88 2.31 3.26
C GLY A 41 15.38 2.73 1.90
N GLU A 42 16.65 2.50 1.63
CA GLU A 42 17.28 2.79 0.34
C GLU A 42 16.64 1.99 -0.81
N SER A 43 16.83 2.43 -2.05
CA SER A 43 16.44 1.64 -3.22
C SER A 43 17.15 0.29 -3.19
N GLY A 44 16.43 -0.79 -3.52
CA GLY A 44 16.96 -2.15 -3.47
C GLY A 44 17.04 -2.78 -2.06
N ALA A 45 16.61 -2.08 -1.00
CA ALA A 45 16.65 -2.62 0.37
C ALA A 45 15.65 -3.77 0.65
N GLY A 46 14.79 -4.15 -0.32
CA GLY A 46 13.80 -5.24 -0.17
C GLY A 46 12.39 -4.77 0.18
N LYS A 47 12.11 -3.45 0.22
CA LYS A 47 10.78 -2.90 0.58
C LYS A 47 9.65 -3.40 -0.32
N THR A 48 9.81 -3.31 -1.63
CA THR A 48 8.80 -3.78 -2.61
C THR A 48 8.58 -5.30 -2.50
N THR A 49 9.63 -6.08 -2.18
CA THR A 49 9.49 -7.52 -1.92
C THR A 49 8.61 -7.79 -0.69
N ILE A 50 8.82 -7.04 0.41
CA ILE A 50 7.98 -7.13 1.61
C ILE A 50 6.53 -6.80 1.27
N LEU A 51 6.30 -5.71 0.51
CA LEU A 51 4.95 -5.30 0.10
C LEU A 51 4.28 -6.34 -0.80
N ASN A 52 5.02 -6.93 -1.74
CA ASN A 52 4.51 -7.97 -2.64
C ASN A 52 4.13 -9.24 -1.88
N MET A 53 4.96 -9.68 -0.94
CA MET A 53 4.63 -10.83 -0.09
C MET A 53 3.41 -10.54 0.79
N LEU A 54 3.36 -9.37 1.44
CA LEU A 54 2.25 -8.96 2.27
C LEU A 54 0.93 -8.86 1.49
N GLY A 55 1.02 -8.39 0.24
CA GLY A 55 -0.13 -8.29 -0.66
C GLY A 55 -0.48 -9.60 -1.36
N GLY A 56 0.25 -10.69 -1.14
CA GLY A 56 0.01 -11.98 -1.79
C GLY A 56 0.29 -11.98 -3.29
N MET A 57 1.14 -11.07 -3.78
CA MET A 57 1.64 -11.09 -5.17
C MET A 57 2.87 -12.00 -5.31
N ASP A 58 3.59 -12.22 -4.20
CA ASP A 58 4.69 -13.16 -4.09
C ASP A 58 4.53 -13.99 -2.82
N THR A 59 5.33 -15.04 -2.66
CA THR A 59 5.35 -15.90 -1.48
C THR A 59 6.74 -15.86 -0.84
N CYS A 60 6.83 -16.03 0.48
CA CYS A 60 8.11 -16.21 1.15
C CYS A 60 8.65 -17.63 0.94
N ASP A 61 9.97 -17.79 1.10
CA ASP A 61 10.63 -19.10 1.05
C ASP A 61 10.59 -19.78 2.42
N GLU A 62 10.71 -18.98 3.51
CA GLU A 62 10.67 -19.44 4.89
C GLU A 62 9.99 -18.37 5.78
N GLY A 63 9.48 -18.79 6.93
CA GLY A 63 8.82 -17.92 7.91
C GLY A 63 7.33 -17.91 7.76
N GLU A 64 6.68 -16.97 8.47
CA GLU A 64 5.22 -16.82 8.48
C GLU A 64 4.83 -15.36 8.24
N ILE A 65 3.75 -15.16 7.49
CA ILE A 65 3.14 -13.84 7.27
C ILE A 65 1.69 -13.92 7.72
N ILE A 66 1.40 -13.35 8.87
CA ILE A 66 0.05 -13.36 9.44
C ILE A 66 -0.66 -12.05 9.07
N VAL A 67 -1.85 -12.15 8.49
CA VAL A 67 -2.75 -11.01 8.25
C VAL A 67 -4.13 -11.35 8.78
N ASP A 68 -4.68 -10.52 9.65
CA ASP A 68 -5.99 -10.73 10.29
C ASP A 68 -6.11 -12.13 10.93
N GLY A 69 -5.01 -12.61 11.56
CA GLY A 69 -4.92 -13.89 12.24
C GLY A 69 -4.76 -15.11 11.31
N LYS A 70 -4.54 -14.92 10.01
CA LYS A 70 -4.37 -15.98 9.03
C LYS A 70 -2.95 -15.95 8.43
N ASP A 71 -2.29 -17.10 8.38
CA ASP A 71 -0.98 -17.23 7.76
C ASP A 71 -1.11 -17.31 6.24
N ILE A 72 -0.86 -16.19 5.56
CA ILE A 72 -0.96 -16.09 4.10
C ILE A 72 0.21 -16.76 3.37
N ALA A 73 1.32 -17.06 4.06
CA ALA A 73 2.45 -17.80 3.49
C ALA A 73 2.06 -19.22 3.09
N LYS A 74 1.03 -19.78 3.74
CA LYS A 74 0.49 -21.12 3.46
C LYS A 74 -0.67 -21.14 2.46
N TYR A 75 -1.02 -19.98 1.89
CA TYR A 75 -2.14 -19.90 0.96
C TYR A 75 -1.81 -20.50 -0.40
N THR A 76 -2.76 -21.24 -0.95
CA THR A 76 -2.74 -21.67 -2.35
C THR A 76 -2.89 -20.47 -3.30
N PRO A 77 -2.52 -20.58 -4.59
CA PRO A 77 -2.71 -19.51 -5.57
C PRO A 77 -4.16 -19.00 -5.64
N LYS A 78 -5.15 -19.89 -5.50
CA LYS A 78 -6.57 -19.53 -5.46
C LYS A 78 -6.93 -18.71 -4.22
N GLN A 79 -6.39 -19.06 -3.06
CA GLN A 79 -6.59 -18.31 -1.82
C GLN A 79 -5.91 -16.93 -1.87
N LEU A 80 -4.69 -16.84 -2.42
CA LEU A 80 -4.00 -15.56 -2.65
C LEU A 80 -4.79 -14.65 -3.61
N THR A 81 -5.40 -15.22 -4.65
CA THR A 81 -6.28 -14.47 -5.56
C THR A 81 -7.50 -13.91 -4.83
N SER A 82 -8.16 -14.72 -3.97
CA SER A 82 -9.27 -14.26 -3.14
C SER A 82 -8.83 -13.19 -2.13
N PHE A 83 -7.67 -13.36 -1.51
CA PHE A 83 -7.09 -12.42 -0.56
C PHE A 83 -6.83 -11.04 -1.22
N ARG A 84 -6.18 -11.01 -2.39
CA ARG A 84 -5.98 -9.77 -3.17
C ARG A 84 -7.30 -9.13 -3.58
N ARG A 85 -8.29 -9.95 -3.90
CA ARG A 85 -9.60 -9.49 -4.36
C ARG A 85 -10.37 -8.75 -3.27
N PHE A 86 -10.39 -9.30 -2.05
CA PHE A 86 -11.31 -8.84 -1.00
C PHE A 86 -10.63 -8.08 0.14
N ASP A 87 -9.40 -8.45 0.50
CA ASP A 87 -8.77 -7.93 1.71
C ASP A 87 -7.73 -6.84 1.44
N ILE A 88 -7.14 -6.79 0.23
CA ILE A 88 -6.00 -5.92 -0.09
C ILE A 88 -6.35 -4.85 -1.12
N GLY A 89 -6.03 -3.59 -0.84
CA GLY A 89 -5.95 -2.50 -1.82
C GLY A 89 -4.50 -2.22 -2.19
N PHE A 90 -4.22 -2.00 -3.48
CA PHE A 90 -2.89 -1.62 -3.96
C PHE A 90 -2.91 -0.25 -4.61
N VAL A 91 -1.93 0.58 -4.26
CA VAL A 91 -1.62 1.86 -4.86
C VAL A 91 -0.16 1.83 -5.31
N PHE A 92 0.10 2.03 -6.59
CA PHE A 92 1.43 1.94 -7.20
C PHE A 92 1.96 3.32 -7.59
N GLN A 93 3.28 3.44 -7.71
CA GLN A 93 3.96 4.65 -8.13
C GLN A 93 3.51 5.15 -9.52
N PHE A 94 3.28 4.24 -10.47
CA PHE A 94 2.88 4.55 -11.85
C PHE A 94 1.39 4.35 -12.11
N TYR A 95 0.55 4.51 -11.08
CA TYR A 95 -0.92 4.51 -11.10
C TYR A 95 -1.57 3.22 -11.64
N ASN A 96 -1.00 2.56 -12.63
CA ASN A 96 -1.48 1.34 -13.30
C ASN A 96 -2.96 1.45 -13.72
N LEU A 97 -3.35 2.59 -14.28
CA LEU A 97 -4.67 2.79 -14.88
C LEU A 97 -4.72 2.16 -16.27
N VAL A 98 -5.90 1.67 -16.63
CA VAL A 98 -6.16 1.19 -17.99
C VAL A 98 -6.37 2.42 -18.89
N PRO A 99 -5.51 2.68 -19.89
CA PRO A 99 -5.46 3.97 -20.57
C PRO A 99 -6.67 4.28 -21.46
N ASN A 100 -7.39 3.27 -21.91
CA ASN A 100 -8.61 3.36 -22.73
C ASN A 100 -9.92 3.25 -21.94
N LEU A 101 -9.85 3.36 -20.63
CA LEU A 101 -10.99 3.49 -19.73
C LEU A 101 -10.96 4.84 -19.03
N THR A 102 -12.13 5.45 -18.82
CA THR A 102 -12.28 6.67 -18.04
C THR A 102 -11.89 6.47 -16.56
N ALA A 103 -11.80 7.55 -15.80
CA ALA A 103 -11.57 7.48 -14.35
C ALA A 103 -12.63 6.60 -13.66
N LYS A 104 -13.91 6.80 -13.99
CA LYS A 104 -15.03 6.02 -13.46
C LYS A 104 -14.90 4.55 -13.82
N GLU A 105 -14.70 4.22 -15.09
CA GLU A 105 -14.55 2.84 -15.54
C GLU A 105 -13.33 2.12 -14.92
N ASN A 106 -12.21 2.83 -14.71
CA ASN A 106 -11.07 2.29 -13.97
C ASN A 106 -11.41 1.89 -12.54
N VAL A 107 -12.28 2.66 -11.86
CA VAL A 107 -12.76 2.32 -10.51
C VAL A 107 -13.78 1.18 -10.58
N GLU A 108 -14.68 1.18 -11.56
CA GLU A 108 -15.69 0.14 -11.75
C GLU A 108 -15.11 -1.24 -11.95
N LEU A 109 -13.91 -1.38 -12.56
CA LEU A 109 -13.19 -2.66 -12.61
C LEU A 109 -13.01 -3.30 -11.22
N ALA A 110 -12.78 -2.48 -10.19
CA ALA A 110 -12.64 -2.97 -8.82
C ALA A 110 -13.99 -3.25 -8.16
N THR A 111 -15.03 -2.47 -8.49
CA THR A 111 -16.37 -2.68 -7.91
C THR A 111 -17.03 -3.97 -8.40
N GLN A 112 -16.82 -4.34 -9.66
CA GLN A 112 -17.37 -5.55 -10.25
C GLN A 112 -16.90 -6.85 -9.57
N ILE A 113 -15.75 -6.81 -8.90
CA ILE A 113 -15.17 -7.99 -8.25
C ILE A 113 -15.56 -8.13 -6.77
N SER A 114 -16.23 -7.14 -6.16
CA SER A 114 -16.63 -7.15 -4.75
C SER A 114 -18.13 -6.91 -4.60
N LYS A 115 -18.81 -7.74 -3.80
CA LYS A 115 -20.26 -7.60 -3.59
C LYS A 115 -20.64 -6.36 -2.77
N ASP A 116 -19.76 -5.93 -1.87
CA ASP A 116 -19.97 -4.83 -0.94
C ASP A 116 -19.17 -3.57 -1.35
N ALA A 117 -18.84 -3.45 -2.64
CA ALA A 117 -18.08 -2.34 -3.17
C ALA A 117 -18.80 -1.00 -2.98
N ILE A 118 -18.02 0.06 -2.79
CA ILE A 118 -18.52 1.44 -2.85
C ILE A 118 -18.78 1.79 -4.31
N ASN A 119 -19.88 2.47 -4.59
CA ASN A 119 -20.17 2.98 -5.93
C ASN A 119 -19.01 3.85 -6.44
N ALA A 120 -18.63 3.70 -7.71
CA ALA A 120 -17.50 4.39 -8.32
C ALA A 120 -17.64 5.92 -8.27
N GLU A 121 -18.81 6.44 -8.50
CA GLU A 121 -19.07 7.89 -8.43
C GLU A 121 -18.91 8.42 -7.00
N THR A 122 -19.39 7.66 -6.01
CA THR A 122 -19.26 8.02 -4.59
C THR A 122 -17.80 8.13 -4.20
N ILE A 123 -16.98 7.11 -4.48
CA ILE A 123 -15.57 7.13 -4.09
C ILE A 123 -14.77 8.17 -4.88
N LEU A 124 -15.11 8.43 -6.16
CA LEU A 124 -14.46 9.49 -6.93
C LEU A 124 -14.77 10.89 -6.38
N LYS A 125 -15.97 11.13 -5.88
CA LYS A 125 -16.31 12.36 -5.14
C LYS A 125 -15.50 12.50 -3.86
N GLU A 126 -15.37 11.43 -3.08
CA GLU A 126 -14.58 11.42 -1.85
C GLU A 126 -13.10 11.76 -2.08
N VAL A 127 -12.54 11.36 -3.22
CA VAL A 127 -11.15 11.71 -3.58
C VAL A 127 -11.03 13.02 -4.38
N GLY A 128 -12.11 13.80 -4.51
CA GLY A 128 -12.12 15.11 -5.16
C GLY A 128 -11.99 15.05 -6.68
N LEU A 129 -12.63 14.08 -7.31
CA LEU A 129 -12.61 13.87 -8.77
C LEU A 129 -14.01 13.84 -9.40
N GLU A 130 -15.01 14.52 -8.77
CA GLU A 130 -16.39 14.57 -9.28
C GLU A 130 -16.46 15.08 -10.73
N GLU A 131 -15.72 16.13 -11.06
CA GLU A 131 -15.72 16.73 -12.40
C GLU A 131 -14.80 16.02 -13.41
N ARG A 132 -14.12 14.95 -12.98
CA ARG A 132 -13.14 14.21 -13.77
C ARG A 132 -13.52 12.77 -14.06
N MET A 133 -14.73 12.35 -13.72
CA MET A 133 -15.17 10.95 -13.81
C MET A 133 -15.10 10.38 -15.22
N ASP A 134 -15.42 11.19 -16.23
CA ASP A 134 -15.47 10.80 -17.63
C ASP A 134 -14.15 11.05 -18.38
N ASN A 135 -13.13 11.57 -17.69
CA ASN A 135 -11.82 11.81 -18.29
C ASN A 135 -11.00 10.51 -18.41
N PHE A 136 -10.30 10.35 -19.52
CA PHE A 136 -9.31 9.29 -19.70
C PHE A 136 -8.00 9.61 -18.95
N PRO A 137 -7.18 8.62 -18.59
CA PRO A 137 -5.90 8.86 -17.91
C PRO A 137 -5.01 9.90 -18.58
N SER A 138 -4.98 9.93 -19.92
CA SER A 138 -4.21 10.92 -20.70
C SER A 138 -4.68 12.37 -20.53
N GLN A 139 -5.89 12.59 -20.00
CA GLN A 139 -6.51 13.90 -19.75
C GLN A 139 -6.38 14.32 -18.28
N LEU A 140 -5.78 13.48 -17.44
CA LEU A 140 -5.62 13.68 -16.02
C LEU A 140 -4.17 14.01 -15.67
N SER A 141 -3.98 14.95 -14.75
CA SER A 141 -2.66 15.17 -14.12
C SER A 141 -2.19 13.94 -13.36
N GLY A 142 -0.88 13.84 -13.07
CA GLY A 142 -0.34 12.74 -12.30
C GLY A 142 -1.03 12.55 -10.94
N GLY A 143 -1.32 13.65 -10.25
CA GLY A 143 -2.05 13.59 -8.96
C GLY A 143 -3.50 13.16 -9.09
N GLU A 144 -4.18 13.53 -10.17
CA GLU A 144 -5.54 13.03 -10.46
C GLU A 144 -5.51 11.54 -10.77
N GLN A 145 -4.55 11.08 -11.59
CA GLN A 145 -4.35 9.65 -11.86
C GLN A 145 -4.07 8.86 -10.59
N GLN A 146 -3.25 9.40 -9.68
CA GLN A 146 -2.97 8.77 -8.40
C GLN A 146 -4.24 8.70 -7.53
N ARG A 147 -5.06 9.75 -7.49
CA ARG A 147 -6.33 9.71 -6.76
C ARG A 147 -7.33 8.71 -7.38
N VAL A 148 -7.37 8.54 -8.71
CA VAL A 148 -8.14 7.45 -9.36
C VAL A 148 -7.62 6.08 -8.91
N SER A 149 -6.29 5.89 -8.86
CA SER A 149 -5.69 4.64 -8.38
C SER A 149 -6.07 4.33 -6.92
N ILE A 150 -6.07 5.35 -6.05
CA ILE A 150 -6.51 5.24 -4.65
C ILE A 150 -8.01 4.92 -4.59
N ALA A 151 -8.85 5.64 -5.33
CA ALA A 151 -10.30 5.39 -5.40
C ALA A 151 -10.59 3.94 -5.82
N ARG A 152 -9.89 3.45 -6.86
CA ARG A 152 -9.98 2.06 -7.31
C ARG A 152 -9.60 1.07 -6.22
N ALA A 153 -8.53 1.35 -5.46
CA ALA A 153 -8.11 0.49 -4.35
C ALA A 153 -9.13 0.47 -3.21
N LEU A 154 -9.72 1.62 -2.87
CA LEU A 154 -10.68 1.79 -1.77
C LEU A 154 -12.08 1.31 -2.10
N ALA A 155 -12.49 1.35 -3.38
CA ALA A 155 -13.84 0.99 -3.83
C ALA A 155 -14.27 -0.41 -3.37
N LYS A 156 -13.36 -1.35 -3.24
CA LYS A 156 -13.64 -2.71 -2.76
C LYS A 156 -13.62 -2.87 -1.24
N LYS A 157 -13.48 -1.79 -0.46
CA LYS A 157 -13.40 -1.78 1.02
C LYS A 157 -12.32 -2.71 1.59
N PRO A 158 -11.06 -2.54 1.21
CA PRO A 158 -9.99 -3.41 1.68
C PRO A 158 -9.77 -3.26 3.19
N LYS A 159 -9.26 -4.31 3.84
CA LYS A 159 -8.80 -4.24 5.23
C LYS A 159 -7.41 -3.62 5.36
N LEU A 160 -6.61 -3.76 4.30
CA LEU A 160 -5.22 -3.32 4.22
C LEU A 160 -4.97 -2.61 2.89
N LEU A 161 -4.50 -1.37 2.96
CA LEU A 161 -4.08 -0.59 1.81
C LEU A 161 -2.55 -0.56 1.76
N LEU A 162 -2.00 -1.05 0.66
CA LEU A 162 -0.56 -1.15 0.41
C LEU A 162 -0.17 -0.12 -0.66
N CYS A 163 0.74 0.78 -0.33
CA CYS A 163 1.16 1.87 -1.21
C CYS A 163 2.66 1.77 -1.49
N ASP A 164 3.01 1.58 -2.75
CA ASP A 164 4.41 1.57 -3.23
C ASP A 164 4.75 2.94 -3.79
N GLU A 165 5.59 3.72 -3.08
CA GLU A 165 6.05 5.06 -3.46
C GLU A 165 4.90 5.97 -3.97
N PRO A 166 3.80 6.17 -3.21
CA PRO A 166 2.57 6.79 -3.72
C PRO A 166 2.74 8.25 -4.15
N THR A 167 3.85 8.89 -3.80
CA THR A 167 4.18 10.28 -4.15
C THR A 167 5.42 10.41 -5.03
N GLY A 168 6.06 9.29 -5.39
CA GLY A 168 7.36 9.30 -6.06
C GLY A 168 7.38 9.92 -7.47
N ALA A 169 6.22 10.05 -8.12
CA ALA A 169 6.06 10.68 -9.45
C ALA A 169 5.32 12.03 -9.40
N LEU A 170 5.11 12.61 -8.20
CA LEU A 170 4.31 13.80 -7.98
C LEU A 170 5.17 14.99 -7.51
N ASP A 171 4.72 16.20 -7.85
CA ASP A 171 5.25 17.40 -7.23
C ASP A 171 4.87 17.48 -5.74
N TYR A 172 5.55 18.34 -4.99
CA TYR A 172 5.40 18.49 -3.55
C TYR A 172 3.94 18.69 -3.10
N ASN A 173 3.24 19.67 -3.69
CA ASN A 173 1.88 20.01 -3.26
C ASN A 173 0.89 18.88 -3.55
N THR A 174 0.99 18.30 -4.74
CA THR A 174 0.17 17.14 -5.15
C THR A 174 0.46 15.92 -4.29
N GLY A 175 1.73 15.66 -3.98
CA GLY A 175 2.15 14.59 -3.08
C GLY A 175 1.55 14.77 -1.67
N LYS A 176 1.54 16.00 -1.16
CA LYS A 176 0.95 16.33 0.14
C LYS A 176 -0.55 16.04 0.19
N HIS A 177 -1.29 16.38 -0.86
CA HIS A 177 -2.71 16.04 -0.98
C HIS A 177 -2.96 14.53 -1.01
N VAL A 178 -2.12 13.77 -1.73
CA VAL A 178 -2.22 12.30 -1.78
C VAL A 178 -1.94 11.69 -0.40
N LEU A 179 -0.91 12.13 0.30
CA LEU A 179 -0.61 11.64 1.66
C LEU A 179 -1.72 11.99 2.65
N LYS A 180 -2.30 13.19 2.54
CA LYS A 180 -3.46 13.59 3.37
C LYS A 180 -4.64 12.65 3.14
N LEU A 181 -4.96 12.36 1.89
CA LEU A 181 -6.02 11.41 1.55
C LEU A 181 -5.78 10.02 2.15
N LEU A 182 -4.53 9.51 2.09
CA LEU A 182 -4.17 8.23 2.69
C LEU A 182 -4.25 8.25 4.23
N GLN A 183 -3.80 9.35 4.87
CA GLN A 183 -3.89 9.53 6.32
C GLN A 183 -5.36 9.59 6.77
N ASP A 184 -6.20 10.37 6.08
CA ASP A 184 -7.63 10.49 6.37
C ASP A 184 -8.35 9.15 6.15
N THR A 185 -8.01 8.40 5.11
CA THR A 185 -8.51 7.04 4.89
C THR A 185 -8.21 6.12 6.07
N CYS A 186 -7.00 6.16 6.59
CA CYS A 186 -6.62 5.40 7.77
C CYS A 186 -7.44 5.82 9.01
N ARG A 187 -7.49 7.13 9.29
CA ARG A 187 -8.11 7.68 10.52
C ARG A 187 -9.64 7.55 10.53
N ASN A 188 -10.28 7.87 9.40
CA ASN A 188 -11.73 7.95 9.33
C ASN A 188 -12.39 6.59 9.07
N ASN A 189 -11.74 5.73 8.28
CA ASN A 189 -12.31 4.45 7.85
C ASN A 189 -11.74 3.24 8.63
N GLY A 190 -10.73 3.47 9.49
CA GLY A 190 -10.09 2.40 10.27
C GLY A 190 -9.33 1.38 9.42
N ILE A 191 -9.00 1.72 8.16
CA ILE A 191 -8.22 0.88 7.26
C ILE A 191 -6.75 0.95 7.68
N THR A 192 -6.09 -0.21 7.78
CA THR A 192 -4.63 -0.22 7.98
C THR A 192 -3.95 0.21 6.69
N VAL A 193 -3.06 1.20 6.76
CA VAL A 193 -2.33 1.72 5.60
C VAL A 193 -0.83 1.49 5.78
N ILE A 194 -0.20 0.86 4.81
CA ILE A 194 1.26 0.66 4.78
C ILE A 194 1.82 1.34 3.53
N VAL A 195 2.65 2.34 3.74
CA VAL A 195 3.37 3.06 2.69
C VAL A 195 4.82 2.62 2.71
N ILE A 196 5.34 2.15 1.58
CA ILE A 196 6.78 1.99 1.40
C ILE A 196 7.34 3.16 0.61
N THR A 197 8.47 3.70 1.04
CA THR A 197 9.11 4.84 0.39
C THR A 197 10.61 4.91 0.70
N HIS A 198 11.35 5.59 -0.15
CA HIS A 198 12.72 6.01 0.14
C HIS A 198 12.76 7.41 0.79
N ASN A 199 11.66 8.17 0.75
CA ASN A 199 11.56 9.48 1.39
C ASN A 199 11.24 9.35 2.88
N SER A 200 12.25 9.50 3.73
CA SER A 200 12.09 9.41 5.18
C SER A 200 11.41 10.64 5.81
N ALA A 201 11.28 11.75 5.07
CA ALA A 201 10.66 12.97 5.59
C ALA A 201 9.17 12.81 5.90
N ILE A 202 8.48 11.85 5.27
CA ILE A 202 7.07 11.54 5.59
C ILE A 202 6.90 10.68 6.85
N SER A 203 7.98 10.13 7.42
CA SER A 203 7.91 9.25 8.60
C SER A 203 7.20 9.86 9.82
N PRO A 204 7.29 11.18 10.11
CA PRO A 204 6.59 11.75 11.26
C PRO A 204 5.07 11.60 11.25
N MET A 205 4.43 11.39 10.10
CA MET A 205 2.98 11.19 10.01
C MET A 205 2.52 9.77 10.40
N ALA A 206 3.45 8.83 10.52
CA ALA A 206 3.15 7.43 10.78
C ALA A 206 3.00 7.13 12.27
N ASP A 207 2.11 6.18 12.61
CA ASP A 207 2.01 5.58 13.95
C ASP A 207 3.21 4.66 14.20
N ARG A 208 3.68 3.99 13.14
CA ARG A 208 4.80 3.06 13.19
C ARG A 208 5.73 3.27 12.02
N ILE A 209 7.02 3.33 12.31
CA ILE A 209 8.08 3.51 11.31
C ILE A 209 8.96 2.27 11.34
N ILE A 210 9.07 1.60 10.20
CA ILE A 210 9.91 0.40 10.04
C ILE A 210 11.05 0.77 9.09
N LYS A 211 12.29 0.68 9.55
CA LYS A 211 13.47 0.95 8.72
C LYS A 211 14.04 -0.36 8.20
N ILE A 212 14.11 -0.48 6.87
CA ILE A 212 14.73 -1.63 6.20
C ILE A 212 16.11 -1.22 5.68
N LYS A 213 17.10 -2.05 5.95
CA LYS A 213 18.47 -1.89 5.46
C LYS A 213 19.07 -3.26 5.17
N ASN A 214 19.67 -3.43 4.00
CA ASN A 214 20.29 -4.70 3.58
C ASN A 214 19.36 -5.91 3.78
N SER A 215 18.12 -5.80 3.32
CA SER A 215 17.10 -6.85 3.39
C SER A 215 16.69 -7.29 4.81
N LYS A 216 17.02 -6.48 5.84
CA LYS A 216 16.69 -6.73 7.25
C LYS A 216 15.94 -5.55 7.86
N VAL A 217 15.20 -5.81 8.93
CA VAL A 217 14.63 -4.76 9.77
C VAL A 217 15.76 -4.17 10.63
N ALA A 218 16.12 -2.92 10.34
CA ALA A 218 17.14 -2.20 11.09
C ALA A 218 16.58 -1.59 12.39
N SER A 219 15.33 -1.13 12.37
CA SER A 219 14.64 -0.62 13.55
C SER A 219 13.13 -0.56 13.31
N VAL A 220 12.38 -0.66 14.40
CA VAL A 220 10.94 -0.36 14.46
C VAL A 220 10.75 0.71 15.52
N LYS A 221 10.08 1.82 15.15
CA LYS A 221 9.77 2.92 16.06
C LYS A 221 8.26 3.14 16.10
N ILE A 222 7.69 3.14 17.28
CA ILE A 222 6.29 3.54 17.52
C ILE A 222 6.28 5.07 17.74
N ASN A 223 5.36 5.75 17.10
CA ASN A 223 5.17 7.18 17.24
C ASN A 223 3.82 7.43 17.92
N GLU A 224 3.86 7.88 19.17
CA GLU A 224 2.66 8.13 19.97
C GLU A 224 1.91 9.40 19.55
N ASN A 225 2.57 10.31 18.84
CA ASN A 225 2.02 11.58 18.40
C ASN A 225 2.28 11.79 16.90
N PRO A 226 1.59 11.07 16.00
CA PRO A 226 1.75 11.22 14.57
C PRO A 226 1.39 12.64 14.11
N ALA A 227 2.27 13.25 13.32
CA ALA A 227 2.06 14.57 12.79
C ALA A 227 0.95 14.59 11.72
N ASP A 228 0.20 15.69 11.62
CA ASP A 228 -0.63 15.92 10.44
C ASP A 228 0.26 16.23 9.23
N VAL A 229 -0.12 15.68 8.09
CA VAL A 229 0.62 15.88 6.82
C VAL A 229 0.82 17.36 6.49
N SER A 230 -0.11 18.25 6.89
CA SER A 230 0.01 19.70 6.65
C SER A 230 1.27 20.31 7.26
N THR A 231 1.79 19.71 8.33
CA THR A 231 2.96 20.19 9.09
C THR A 231 4.29 19.58 8.62
N ILE A 232 4.27 18.64 7.66
CA ILE A 232 5.46 17.96 7.17
C ILE A 232 6.01 18.68 5.93
N GLU A 233 7.33 18.85 5.89
CA GLU A 233 8.08 19.33 4.73
C GLU A 233 9.08 18.25 4.27
N TRP A 234 9.22 18.06 2.93
CA TRP A 234 10.18 17.12 2.32
C TRP A 234 10.71 17.59 0.98
#